data_e06c1c3ee7a1de1db92cb3e1241ec01f
#
_entry.id   e06c1c3ee7a1de1db92cb3e1241ec01f
#
_cell.length_a   1.000
_cell.length_b   1.000
_cell.length_c   1.000
_cell.angle_alpha   90.00
_cell.angle_beta   90.00
_cell.angle_gamma   90.00
#
_symmetry.space_group_name_H-M   'P 1'
#
loop_
_entity.id
_entity.type
_entity.pdbx_description
1 polymer ?
#
loop_
_entity_poly.entity_id
_entity_poly.type
_entity_poly.pdbx_seq_one_letter_code
_entity_poly.pdbx_strand_id
1 'polypeptide(L)'
;MTQDNCFLLGKITKPYSFKGEVVLWMDVDDSAPYEGVDTLWLPQQGILVPYAVESLRRNKDRFVVRLSDVNTESAAKQLSGKDVWLPLAEMAPMEDGKFYFHEVQGWAAIDRSTGDAVATIVHVVDQGAYPMLEVEFENGNQGFIPLPDHVHVDVKREEKQLVLDLPEGLLDVYMSNDGEQDDKEEGGFEWTEED
;
A
#
# COMPACT_ATOMS: atom_id res chain seq x y z
N MET A 1 -13.84 14.78 10.50
CA MET A 1 -12.93 13.64 10.32
C MET A 1 -11.61 14.17 9.78
N THR A 2 -10.45 13.65 10.20
CA THR A 2 -9.13 14.07 9.69
C THR A 2 -8.68 13.14 8.59
N GLN A 3 -7.79 13.61 7.70
CA GLN A 3 -7.27 12.79 6.59
C GLN A 3 -6.46 11.58 7.08
N ASP A 4 -5.86 11.65 8.29
CA ASP A 4 -5.05 10.57 8.86
C ASP A 4 -5.81 9.24 9.07
N ASN A 5 -7.15 9.32 9.20
CA ASN A 5 -8.03 8.16 9.38
C ASN A 5 -8.79 7.78 8.10
N CYS A 6 -8.36 8.30 6.95
CA CYS A 6 -8.99 8.09 5.66
C CYS A 6 -7.97 7.73 4.60
N PHE A 7 -8.40 7.03 3.57
CA PHE A 7 -7.62 6.82 2.35
C PHE A 7 -8.23 7.57 1.17
N LEU A 8 -7.41 7.91 0.20
CA LEU A 8 -7.83 8.55 -1.03
C LEU A 8 -8.51 7.53 -1.94
N LEU A 9 -9.81 7.69 -2.20
CA LEU A 9 -10.54 6.86 -3.15
C LEU A 9 -10.34 7.33 -4.59
N GLY A 10 -10.20 8.63 -4.80
CA GLY A 10 -10.10 9.21 -6.14
C GLY A 10 -10.42 10.69 -6.19
N LYS A 11 -11.00 11.14 -7.31
CA LYS A 11 -11.24 12.57 -7.57
C LYS A 11 -12.54 12.82 -8.35
N ILE A 12 -13.28 13.86 -7.98
CA ILE A 12 -14.36 14.40 -8.81
C ILE A 12 -13.73 15.19 -9.95
N THR A 13 -13.97 14.75 -11.19
CA THR A 13 -13.30 15.33 -12.38
C THR A 13 -14.10 16.49 -12.99
N LYS A 14 -15.42 16.35 -13.10
CA LYS A 14 -16.30 17.35 -13.72
C LYS A 14 -17.77 17.12 -13.37
N PRO A 15 -18.65 18.11 -13.57
CA PRO A 15 -20.09 17.89 -13.59
C PRO A 15 -20.48 16.92 -14.71
N TYR A 16 -21.49 16.10 -14.47
CA TYR A 16 -22.05 15.20 -15.49
C TYR A 16 -23.36 15.74 -16.08
N SER A 17 -24.22 16.27 -15.24
CA SER A 17 -25.53 16.76 -15.66
C SER A 17 -25.92 18.06 -14.98
N PHE A 18 -26.90 18.77 -15.55
CA PHE A 18 -27.50 19.97 -14.93
C PHE A 18 -28.27 19.67 -13.64
N LYS A 19 -28.52 18.39 -13.33
CA LYS A 19 -29.19 17.93 -12.10
C LYS A 19 -28.22 17.75 -10.93
N GLY A 20 -26.96 18.15 -11.05
CA GLY A 20 -25.99 18.07 -9.97
C GLY A 20 -25.17 16.76 -9.91
N GLU A 21 -25.35 15.83 -10.86
CA GLU A 21 -24.50 14.66 -10.92
C GLU A 21 -23.06 15.03 -11.27
N VAL A 22 -22.09 14.29 -10.72
CA VAL A 22 -20.66 14.49 -10.93
C VAL A 22 -19.99 13.24 -11.48
N VAL A 23 -18.86 13.39 -12.15
CA VAL A 23 -18.02 12.28 -12.60
C VAL A 23 -16.93 12.07 -11.57
N LEU A 24 -16.90 10.87 -10.99
CA LEU A 24 -15.86 10.38 -10.09
C LEU A 24 -14.91 9.48 -10.88
N TRP A 25 -13.63 9.74 -10.76
CA TRP A 25 -12.55 8.84 -11.11
C TRP A 25 -12.02 8.21 -9.82
N MET A 26 -12.01 6.89 -9.74
CA MET A 26 -11.45 6.15 -8.63
C MET A 26 -10.00 5.78 -8.94
N ASP A 27 -9.11 6.02 -8.00
CA ASP A 27 -7.67 5.75 -8.08
C ASP A 27 -7.34 4.52 -7.23
N VAL A 28 -7.97 3.41 -7.59
CA VAL A 28 -7.85 2.11 -6.92
C VAL A 28 -7.74 1.01 -7.97
N ASP A 29 -7.03 -0.06 -7.65
CA ASP A 29 -6.84 -1.20 -8.56
C ASP A 29 -8.16 -1.92 -8.85
N ASP A 30 -8.97 -2.15 -7.82
CA ASP A 30 -10.33 -2.70 -7.95
C ASP A 30 -11.35 -1.72 -7.36
N SER A 31 -12.26 -1.25 -8.20
CA SER A 31 -13.35 -0.35 -7.81
C SER A 31 -14.62 -1.05 -7.35
N ALA A 32 -14.75 -2.37 -7.60
CA ALA A 32 -15.98 -3.10 -7.31
C ALA A 32 -16.40 -3.02 -5.83
N PRO A 33 -15.50 -3.11 -4.83
CA PRO A 33 -15.88 -2.98 -3.43
C PRO A 33 -16.49 -1.62 -3.06
N TYR A 34 -16.19 -0.58 -3.85
CA TYR A 34 -16.60 0.80 -3.57
C TYR A 34 -17.83 1.26 -4.36
N GLU A 35 -18.41 0.39 -5.20
CA GLU A 35 -19.60 0.72 -5.99
C GLU A 35 -20.89 0.83 -5.16
N GLY A 36 -20.85 0.37 -3.90
CA GLY A 36 -21.97 0.41 -2.97
C GLY A 36 -21.82 1.36 -1.79
N VAL A 37 -20.83 2.29 -1.82
CA VAL A 37 -20.61 3.20 -0.70
C VAL A 37 -21.76 4.19 -0.52
N ASP A 38 -22.18 4.38 0.72
CA ASP A 38 -23.29 5.28 1.08
C ASP A 38 -22.83 6.72 1.35
N THR A 39 -21.54 6.94 1.56
CA THR A 39 -20.99 8.25 1.92
C THR A 39 -19.62 8.47 1.28
N LEU A 40 -19.42 9.63 0.67
CA LEU A 40 -18.12 10.10 0.19
C LEU A 40 -17.67 11.31 1.02
N TRP A 41 -16.38 11.36 1.35
CA TRP A 41 -15.82 12.44 2.15
C TRP A 41 -15.01 13.39 1.25
N LEU A 42 -15.37 14.68 1.24
CA LEU A 42 -14.73 15.69 0.41
C LEU A 42 -14.13 16.80 1.26
N PRO A 43 -12.96 17.35 0.89
CA PRO A 43 -12.34 18.44 1.63
C PRO A 43 -13.14 19.74 1.45
N GLN A 44 -13.45 20.36 2.58
CA GLN A 44 -14.07 21.68 2.66
C GLN A 44 -13.42 22.48 3.80
N GLN A 45 -12.81 23.59 3.48
CA GLN A 45 -12.15 24.48 4.46
C GLN A 45 -11.14 23.75 5.37
N GLY A 46 -10.41 22.75 4.82
CA GLY A 46 -9.37 22.00 5.55
C GLY A 46 -9.88 20.82 6.38
N ILE A 47 -11.18 20.52 6.35
CA ILE A 47 -11.77 19.35 7.00
C ILE A 47 -12.48 18.46 5.97
N LEU A 48 -12.60 17.16 6.28
CA LEU A 48 -13.39 16.24 5.47
C LEU A 48 -14.86 16.31 5.91
N VAL A 49 -15.75 16.60 4.95
CA VAL A 49 -17.19 16.70 5.11
C VAL A 49 -17.85 15.51 4.41
N PRO A 50 -18.78 14.80 5.07
CA PRO A 50 -19.50 13.68 4.47
C PRO A 50 -20.58 14.17 3.50
N TYR A 51 -20.69 13.51 2.36
CA TYR A 51 -21.73 13.65 1.38
C TYR A 51 -22.42 12.29 1.19
N ALA A 52 -23.71 12.20 1.49
CA ALA A 52 -24.46 10.98 1.27
C ALA A 52 -24.62 10.72 -0.23
N VAL A 53 -24.44 9.46 -0.64
CA VAL A 53 -24.55 9.00 -2.02
C VAL A 53 -25.98 8.53 -2.27
N GLU A 54 -26.72 9.21 -3.15
CA GLU A 54 -28.05 8.78 -3.59
C GLU A 54 -27.99 7.70 -4.67
N SER A 55 -26.99 7.82 -5.56
CA SER A 55 -26.72 6.80 -6.58
C SER A 55 -25.27 6.90 -7.06
N LEU A 56 -24.69 5.75 -7.32
CA LEU A 56 -23.38 5.59 -7.94
C LEU A 56 -23.53 4.55 -9.05
N ARG A 57 -23.11 4.88 -10.27
CA ARG A 57 -23.19 3.97 -11.39
C ARG A 57 -21.95 4.04 -12.25
N ARG A 58 -21.47 2.90 -12.73
CA ARG A 58 -20.34 2.81 -13.65
C ARG A 58 -20.69 3.41 -15.00
N ASN A 59 -19.78 4.19 -15.55
CA ASN A 59 -19.83 4.75 -16.90
C ASN A 59 -18.45 4.63 -17.56
N LYS A 60 -18.22 3.52 -18.25
CA LYS A 60 -16.92 3.11 -18.80
C LYS A 60 -15.87 2.94 -17.69
N ASP A 61 -14.78 3.72 -17.75
CA ASP A 61 -13.67 3.80 -16.79
C ASP A 61 -13.91 4.78 -15.63
N ARG A 62 -15.11 5.32 -15.52
CA ARG A 62 -15.50 6.33 -14.54
C ARG A 62 -16.83 6.01 -13.90
N PHE A 63 -17.17 6.77 -12.87
CA PHE A 63 -18.44 6.65 -12.19
C PHE A 63 -19.22 7.95 -12.27
N VAL A 64 -20.53 7.84 -12.42
CA VAL A 64 -21.45 8.96 -12.28
C VAL A 64 -22.09 8.85 -10.90
N VAL A 65 -21.91 9.89 -10.11
CA VAL A 65 -22.37 9.94 -8.73
C VAL A 65 -23.40 11.05 -8.56
N ARG A 66 -24.47 10.73 -7.85
CA ARG A 66 -25.42 11.70 -7.34
C ARG A 66 -25.26 11.80 -5.84
N LEU A 67 -24.97 12.99 -5.37
CA LEU A 67 -24.81 13.30 -3.95
C LEU A 67 -26.03 14.06 -3.45
N SER A 68 -26.47 13.76 -2.22
CA SER A 68 -27.52 14.52 -1.54
C SER A 68 -27.08 15.98 -1.43
N ASP A 69 -28.02 16.90 -1.55
CA ASP A 69 -27.82 18.36 -1.48
C ASP A 69 -27.02 18.97 -2.65
N VAL A 70 -26.61 18.17 -3.65
CA VAL A 70 -25.94 18.63 -4.88
C VAL A 70 -26.93 18.54 -6.05
N ASN A 71 -27.86 19.49 -6.14
CA ASN A 71 -29.01 19.43 -7.05
C ASN A 71 -28.90 20.36 -8.26
N THR A 72 -27.78 21.04 -8.44
CA THR A 72 -27.55 21.98 -9.55
C THR A 72 -26.17 21.80 -10.16
N GLU A 73 -26.05 22.14 -11.45
CA GLU A 73 -24.75 22.14 -12.12
C GLU A 73 -23.72 23.06 -11.44
N SER A 74 -24.17 24.18 -10.89
CA SER A 74 -23.31 25.13 -10.17
C SER A 74 -22.73 24.51 -8.91
N ALA A 75 -23.54 23.76 -8.14
CA ALA A 75 -23.05 23.01 -6.96
C ALA A 75 -22.08 21.90 -7.38
N ALA A 76 -22.38 21.16 -8.43
CA ALA A 76 -21.49 20.13 -8.98
C ALA A 76 -20.15 20.72 -9.46
N LYS A 77 -20.15 21.91 -10.07
CA LYS A 77 -18.92 22.62 -10.47
C LYS A 77 -18.00 22.95 -9.28
N GLN A 78 -18.57 23.28 -8.13
CA GLN A 78 -17.79 23.58 -6.91
C GLN A 78 -17.08 22.34 -6.34
N LEU A 79 -17.55 21.14 -6.69
CA LEU A 79 -16.92 19.87 -6.28
C LEU A 79 -15.86 19.39 -7.28
N SER A 80 -15.82 19.96 -8.49
CA SER A 80 -14.85 19.57 -9.51
C SER A 80 -13.41 19.80 -9.05
N GLY A 81 -12.54 18.82 -9.27
CA GLY A 81 -11.14 18.85 -8.86
C GLY A 81 -10.91 18.49 -7.40
N LYS A 82 -11.96 18.23 -6.61
CA LYS A 82 -11.81 17.80 -5.22
C LYS A 82 -11.47 16.32 -5.16
N ASP A 83 -10.57 15.98 -4.24
CA ASP A 83 -10.25 14.62 -3.87
C ASP A 83 -11.41 14.02 -3.07
N VAL A 84 -11.60 12.71 -3.22
CA VAL A 84 -12.65 11.94 -2.56
C VAL A 84 -11.99 10.93 -1.64
N TRP A 85 -12.42 10.91 -0.40
CA TRP A 85 -11.85 10.11 0.66
C TRP A 85 -12.88 9.16 1.25
N LEU A 86 -12.41 8.00 1.74
CA LEU A 86 -13.19 7.06 2.55
C LEU A 86 -12.44 6.77 3.86
N PRO A 87 -13.17 6.43 4.95
CA PRO A 87 -12.55 5.94 6.18
C PRO A 87 -11.68 4.70 5.92
N LEU A 88 -10.55 4.59 6.60
CA LEU A 88 -9.70 3.38 6.52
C LEU A 88 -10.46 2.09 6.86
N ALA A 89 -11.50 2.18 7.70
CA ALA A 89 -12.35 1.04 8.03
C ALA A 89 -13.19 0.52 6.83
N GLU A 90 -13.37 1.33 5.79
CA GLU A 90 -14.08 0.97 4.55
C GLU A 90 -13.10 0.51 3.45
N MET A 91 -11.80 0.49 3.74
CA MET A 91 -10.82 -0.03 2.79
C MET A 91 -11.09 -1.50 2.53
N ALA A 92 -11.29 -1.84 1.25
CA ALA A 92 -11.52 -3.23 0.88
C ALA A 92 -10.31 -4.07 1.28
N PRO A 93 -10.54 -5.27 1.83
CA PRO A 93 -9.44 -6.20 2.03
C PRO A 93 -8.77 -6.46 0.68
N MET A 94 -7.45 -6.42 0.63
CA MET A 94 -6.71 -6.80 -0.57
C MET A 94 -7.00 -8.28 -0.88
N GLU A 95 -6.89 -8.63 -2.16
CA GLU A 95 -6.91 -10.02 -2.60
C GLU A 95 -5.95 -10.88 -1.78
N ASP A 96 -6.24 -12.16 -1.66
CA ASP A 96 -5.38 -13.11 -0.95
C ASP A 96 -3.92 -12.98 -1.44
N GLY A 97 -3.02 -12.85 -0.48
CA GLY A 97 -1.59 -12.66 -0.76
C GLY A 97 -1.14 -11.22 -1.00
N LYS A 98 -2.05 -10.24 -1.12
CA LYS A 98 -1.70 -8.82 -1.22
C LYS A 98 -1.82 -8.10 0.12
N PHE A 99 -0.93 -7.15 0.35
CA PHE A 99 -0.89 -6.33 1.56
C PHE A 99 -0.35 -4.93 1.26
N TYR A 100 -0.70 -3.96 2.10
CA TYR A 100 -0.10 -2.63 2.02
C TYR A 100 1.27 -2.65 2.69
N PHE A 101 2.28 -2.05 2.06
CA PHE A 101 3.66 -2.05 2.57
C PHE A 101 3.79 -1.48 3.98
N HIS A 102 3.01 -0.46 4.30
CA HIS A 102 3.00 0.13 5.64
C HIS A 102 2.27 -0.73 6.69
N GLU A 103 1.38 -1.63 6.24
CA GLU A 103 0.56 -2.48 7.12
C GLU A 103 1.41 -3.53 7.84
N VAL A 104 2.39 -4.10 7.13
CA VAL A 104 3.16 -5.26 7.60
C VAL A 104 4.37 -4.92 8.45
N GLN A 105 4.65 -3.65 8.67
CA GLN A 105 5.75 -3.21 9.51
C GLN A 105 5.55 -3.68 10.97
N GLY A 106 6.56 -4.35 11.52
CA GLY A 106 6.51 -4.96 12.86
C GLY A 106 5.80 -6.32 12.89
N TRP A 107 5.38 -6.88 11.74
CA TRP A 107 4.80 -8.21 11.67
C TRP A 107 5.87 -9.29 11.63
N ALA A 108 5.51 -10.51 12.05
CA ALA A 108 6.38 -11.66 11.94
C ALA A 108 6.36 -12.24 10.51
N ALA A 109 7.55 -12.54 9.97
CA ALA A 109 7.73 -13.36 8.79
C ALA A 109 7.80 -14.83 9.23
N ILE A 110 6.89 -15.64 8.69
CA ILE A 110 6.76 -17.07 9.02
C ILE A 110 7.22 -17.88 7.81
N ASP A 111 8.12 -18.81 8.04
CA ASP A 111 8.46 -19.80 7.02
C ASP A 111 7.32 -20.82 6.85
N ARG A 112 6.76 -20.89 5.64
CA ARG A 112 5.66 -21.82 5.32
C ARG A 112 6.06 -23.27 5.55
N SER A 113 7.32 -23.63 5.30
CA SER A 113 7.79 -25.03 5.35
C SER A 113 7.85 -25.57 6.77
N THR A 114 8.23 -24.75 7.74
CA THR A 114 8.40 -25.13 9.15
C THR A 114 7.24 -24.63 10.02
N GLY A 115 6.61 -23.52 9.65
CA GLY A 115 5.61 -22.82 10.45
C GLY A 115 6.22 -21.94 11.53
N ASP A 116 7.54 -21.78 11.55
CA ASP A 116 8.26 -20.99 12.55
C ASP A 116 8.34 -19.52 12.14
N ALA A 117 8.35 -18.63 13.13
CA ALA A 117 8.69 -17.22 12.93
C ALA A 117 10.21 -17.12 12.73
N VAL A 118 10.64 -16.55 11.61
CA VAL A 118 12.07 -16.46 11.26
C VAL A 118 12.64 -15.05 11.43
N ALA A 119 11.78 -14.03 11.31
CA ALA A 119 12.22 -12.64 11.39
C ALA A 119 11.04 -11.70 11.70
N THR A 120 11.37 -10.46 12.06
CA THR A 120 10.42 -9.35 12.16
C THR A 120 10.59 -8.42 10.96
N ILE A 121 9.49 -8.04 10.31
CA ILE A 121 9.50 -7.13 9.16
C ILE A 121 9.74 -5.71 9.65
N VAL A 122 10.82 -5.08 9.19
CA VAL A 122 11.19 -3.70 9.51
C VAL A 122 10.56 -2.75 8.49
N HIS A 123 10.71 -3.05 7.20
CA HIS A 123 10.21 -2.22 6.11
C HIS A 123 9.96 -3.04 4.85
N VAL A 124 9.22 -2.47 3.88
CA VAL A 124 9.11 -3.03 2.52
C VAL A 124 9.80 -2.08 1.55
N VAL A 125 10.78 -2.59 0.82
CA VAL A 125 11.54 -1.85 -0.19
C VAL A 125 11.04 -2.23 -1.57
N ASP A 126 10.49 -1.24 -2.28
CA ASP A 126 9.97 -1.38 -3.65
C ASP A 126 10.79 -0.52 -4.62
N GLN A 127 12.05 -0.90 -4.83
CA GLN A 127 13.01 -0.18 -5.68
C GLN A 127 13.74 -1.11 -6.66
N GLY A 128 13.05 -2.11 -7.20
CA GLY A 128 13.71 -3.09 -8.05
C GLY A 128 12.76 -3.80 -9.01
N ALA A 129 13.16 -4.99 -9.42
CA ALA A 129 12.33 -5.84 -10.28
C ALA A 129 11.11 -6.42 -9.52
N TYR A 130 11.18 -6.49 -8.20
CA TYR A 130 10.14 -6.96 -7.28
C TYR A 130 10.36 -6.37 -5.89
N PRO A 131 9.30 -6.30 -5.05
CA PRO A 131 9.42 -5.84 -3.67
C PRO A 131 10.30 -6.78 -2.83
N MET A 132 10.94 -6.23 -1.79
CA MET A 132 11.71 -6.99 -0.79
C MET A 132 11.26 -6.58 0.61
N LEU A 133 11.14 -7.56 1.50
CA LEU A 133 10.99 -7.29 2.93
C LEU A 133 12.37 -7.08 3.55
N GLU A 134 12.62 -5.91 4.09
CA GLU A 134 13.71 -5.70 5.03
C GLU A 134 13.30 -6.26 6.37
N VAL A 135 14.08 -7.18 6.91
CA VAL A 135 13.74 -7.94 8.13
C VAL A 135 14.88 -7.96 9.12
N GLU A 136 14.53 -8.10 10.40
CA GLU A 136 15.45 -8.40 11.48
C GLU A 136 15.23 -9.83 11.96
N PHE A 137 16.25 -10.68 11.83
CA PHE A 137 16.24 -12.09 12.24
C PHE A 137 16.39 -12.21 13.77
N GLU A 138 16.05 -13.38 14.32
CA GLU A 138 16.13 -13.61 15.79
C GLU A 138 17.55 -13.44 16.37
N ASN A 139 18.59 -13.64 15.57
CA ASN A 139 19.97 -13.40 15.96
C ASN A 139 20.40 -11.92 15.94
N GLY A 140 19.49 -10.99 15.59
CA GLY A 140 19.74 -9.56 15.47
C GLY A 140 20.33 -9.13 14.12
N ASN A 141 20.60 -10.05 13.21
CA ASN A 141 21.06 -9.72 11.88
C ASN A 141 19.92 -9.13 11.04
N GLN A 142 20.25 -8.15 10.21
CA GLN A 142 19.32 -7.61 9.23
C GLN A 142 19.54 -8.28 7.87
N GLY A 143 18.44 -8.44 7.11
CA GLY A 143 18.49 -9.02 5.78
C GLY A 143 17.27 -8.70 4.95
N PHE A 144 17.23 -9.27 3.74
CA PHE A 144 16.16 -9.04 2.80
C PHE A 144 15.53 -10.35 2.35
N ILE A 145 14.20 -10.42 2.40
CA ILE A 145 13.41 -11.51 1.83
C ILE A 145 12.78 -11.01 0.55
N PRO A 146 13.15 -11.54 -0.63
CA PRO A 146 12.59 -11.13 -1.91
C PRO A 146 11.15 -11.63 -2.07
N LEU A 147 10.29 -10.81 -2.67
CA LEU A 147 8.89 -11.13 -2.98
C LEU A 147 8.61 -11.05 -4.49
N PRO A 148 9.23 -11.89 -5.32
CA PRO A 148 8.86 -11.95 -6.73
C PRO A 148 7.44 -12.49 -6.91
N ASP A 149 6.79 -12.23 -8.05
CA ASP A 149 5.38 -12.54 -8.33
C ASP A 149 4.99 -14.03 -8.12
N HIS A 150 5.96 -14.93 -8.19
CA HIS A 150 5.73 -16.37 -8.00
C HIS A 150 5.80 -16.83 -6.54
N VAL A 151 6.22 -15.97 -5.61
CA VAL A 151 6.23 -16.29 -4.18
C VAL A 151 4.82 -16.18 -3.64
N HIS A 152 4.32 -17.27 -3.11
CA HIS A 152 3.03 -17.29 -2.46
C HIS A 152 3.12 -16.69 -1.06
N VAL A 153 2.27 -15.70 -0.81
CA VAL A 153 2.21 -14.96 0.45
C VAL A 153 0.83 -15.13 1.07
N ASP A 154 0.74 -15.68 2.28
CA ASP A 154 -0.50 -15.67 3.06
C ASP A 154 -0.45 -14.55 4.09
N VAL A 155 -1.43 -13.68 4.04
CA VAL A 155 -1.52 -12.49 4.92
C VAL A 155 -2.46 -12.79 6.08
N LYS A 156 -1.92 -13.04 7.26
CA LYS A 156 -2.67 -13.28 8.49
C LYS A 156 -2.77 -12.01 9.33
N ARG A 157 -3.75 -11.16 9.00
CA ARG A 157 -3.90 -9.82 9.58
C ARG A 157 -4.17 -9.83 11.08
N GLU A 158 -5.03 -10.74 11.54
CA GLU A 158 -5.37 -10.85 12.96
C GLU A 158 -4.17 -11.25 13.81
N GLU A 159 -3.31 -12.11 13.27
CA GLU A 159 -2.11 -12.64 13.93
C GLU A 159 -0.88 -11.75 13.69
N LYS A 160 -0.98 -10.76 12.80
CA LYS A 160 0.13 -9.92 12.33
C LYS A 160 1.31 -10.76 11.81
N GLN A 161 1.02 -11.65 10.87
CA GLN A 161 1.98 -12.57 10.29
C GLN A 161 1.89 -12.57 8.76
N LEU A 162 3.05 -12.63 8.09
CA LEU A 162 3.19 -13.00 6.69
C LEU A 162 3.79 -14.39 6.60
N VAL A 163 3.04 -15.35 6.04
CA VAL A 163 3.55 -16.70 5.77
C VAL A 163 4.08 -16.75 4.35
N LEU A 164 5.35 -17.08 4.20
CA LEU A 164 6.13 -16.96 2.96
C LEU A 164 6.77 -18.27 2.58
N ASP A 165 6.88 -18.54 1.28
CA ASP A 165 7.77 -19.55 0.75
C ASP A 165 9.19 -18.95 0.66
N LEU A 166 10.06 -19.27 1.61
CA LEU A 166 11.41 -18.74 1.65
C LEU A 166 12.31 -19.46 0.63
N PRO A 167 13.20 -18.71 -0.08
CA PRO A 167 14.22 -19.35 -0.91
C PRO A 167 15.12 -20.28 -0.10
N GLU A 168 15.47 -21.43 -0.70
CA GLU A 168 16.42 -22.38 -0.08
C GLU A 168 17.75 -21.69 0.25
N GLY A 169 18.27 -21.92 1.46
CA GLY A 169 19.53 -21.35 1.92
C GLY A 169 19.46 -19.90 2.39
N LEU A 170 18.33 -19.20 2.26
CA LEU A 170 18.21 -17.80 2.72
C LEU A 170 18.51 -17.68 4.22
N LEU A 171 17.91 -18.57 5.01
CA LEU A 171 18.11 -18.56 6.46
C LEU A 171 19.56 -18.93 6.84
N ASP A 172 20.20 -19.84 6.10
CA ASP A 172 21.58 -20.23 6.35
C ASP A 172 22.52 -19.03 6.18
N VAL A 173 22.28 -18.17 5.19
CA VAL A 173 23.10 -16.97 4.93
C VAL A 173 23.00 -15.95 6.05
N TYR A 174 21.79 -15.70 6.58
CA TYR A 174 21.57 -14.68 7.58
C TYR A 174 21.64 -15.16 9.03
N MET A 175 21.43 -16.47 9.26
CA MET A 175 21.49 -17.07 10.60
C MET A 175 22.84 -17.70 10.95
N SER A 176 23.70 -17.95 9.94
CA SER A 176 25.09 -18.36 10.19
C SER A 176 25.85 -17.21 10.84
N ASN A 177 26.41 -17.46 12.02
CA ASN A 177 27.19 -16.50 12.80
C ASN A 177 28.66 -16.41 12.34
N ASP A 178 28.93 -16.65 11.04
CA ASP A 178 30.26 -16.48 10.48
C ASP A 178 30.50 -14.99 10.18
N GLY A 179 30.89 -14.27 11.23
CA GLY A 179 31.47 -12.94 11.15
C GLY A 179 32.84 -13.00 10.48
N GLU A 180 32.90 -13.26 9.17
CA GLU A 180 34.04 -12.85 8.37
C GLU A 180 33.84 -11.37 8.00
N GLN A 181 34.41 -10.52 8.84
CA GLN A 181 34.83 -9.18 8.43
C GLN A 181 35.78 -9.38 7.25
N ASP A 182 35.31 -9.05 6.05
CA ASP A 182 36.22 -8.75 4.95
C ASP A 182 37.06 -7.53 5.39
N ASP A 183 38.22 -7.84 5.95
CA ASP A 183 39.32 -6.89 6.08
C ASP A 183 39.64 -6.39 4.67
N LYS A 184 39.19 -5.20 4.39
CA LYS A 184 39.67 -4.43 3.22
C LYS A 184 41.17 -4.31 3.36
N GLU A 185 41.94 -5.14 2.65
CA GLU A 185 43.30 -4.85 2.32
C GLU A 185 43.35 -3.48 1.61
N GLU A 186 43.81 -2.49 2.36
CA GLU A 186 44.32 -1.24 1.81
C GLU A 186 45.55 -1.57 0.96
N GLY A 187 45.33 -1.93 -0.30
CA GLY A 187 46.38 -1.93 -1.31
C GLY A 187 46.81 -0.50 -1.59
N GLY A 188 47.76 -0.03 -0.82
CA GLY A 188 48.45 1.22 -1.09
C GLY A 188 49.13 1.16 -2.48
N PHE A 189 48.59 1.93 -3.42
CA PHE A 189 49.19 2.15 -4.71
C PHE A 189 50.16 3.34 -4.56
N GLU A 190 51.44 3.01 -4.35
CA GLU A 190 52.56 3.98 -4.34
C GLU A 190 52.83 4.44 -5.79
N TRP A 191 52.58 5.71 -6.07
CA TRP A 191 53.06 6.37 -7.29
C TRP A 191 54.51 6.70 -7.09
N THR A 192 55.42 6.00 -7.76
CA THR A 192 56.81 6.46 -7.95
C THR A 192 56.85 7.40 -9.14
N GLU A 193 57.16 8.66 -8.86
CA GLU A 193 57.66 9.61 -9.86
C GLU A 193 59.08 9.19 -10.22
N GLU A 194 59.34 8.88 -11.48
CA GLU A 194 60.66 8.91 -12.08
C GLU A 194 60.59 9.65 -13.41
N ASP A 195 61.34 10.76 -13.46
CA ASP A 195 61.99 11.51 -14.53
C ASP A 195 61.37 11.58 -15.94
#